data_2669bc819f06e89e78404fff6288cbb0
#
_entry.id   2669bc819f06e89e78404fff6288cbb0
#
_cell.length_a   1.000
_cell.length_b   1.000
_cell.length_c   1.000
_cell.angle_alpha   90.00
_cell.angle_beta   90.00
_cell.angle_gamma   90.00
#
_symmetry.space_group_name_H-M   'P 1'
#
loop_
_entity.id
_entity.type
_entity.pdbx_description
1 polymer ?
#
loop_
_entity_poly.entity_id
_entity_poly.type
_entity_poly.pdbx_seq_one_letter_code
_entity_poly.pdbx_strand_id
1 'polypeptide(L)'
;MKAKREHIVPLSSRAIEILEVMKPISVHREHVFPSRNDPKQAMNSQTANAALKRIGYGGRLVAHGLRSIASTALNESGFNADVIEAALAHSDKNEVRRAYNRSTYLEKRRELMNWWGVAVYKPED
;
A
#
# COMPACT_ATOMS: atom_id res chain seq x y z
N MET A 1 -3.32 22.37 3.92
CA MET A 1 -4.09 21.83 2.80
C MET A 1 -3.28 20.77 2.07
N LYS A 2 -3.77 19.56 2.02
CA LYS A 2 -3.08 18.51 1.27
C LYS A 2 -3.26 18.77 -0.22
N ALA A 3 -2.17 18.97 -0.93
CA ALA A 3 -2.21 19.06 -2.38
C ALA A 3 -2.71 17.75 -2.95
N LYS A 4 -3.77 17.81 -3.76
CA LYS A 4 -4.23 16.63 -4.51
C LYS A 4 -3.19 16.32 -5.58
N ARG A 5 -2.54 15.18 -5.46
CA ARG A 5 -1.55 14.74 -6.43
C ARG A 5 -1.90 13.37 -6.94
N GLU A 6 -1.71 13.22 -8.22
CA GLU A 6 -1.72 11.92 -8.83
C GLU A 6 -0.55 11.11 -8.29
N HIS A 7 -0.84 9.89 -7.85
CA HIS A 7 0.16 8.96 -7.36
C HIS A 7 -0.11 7.60 -7.98
N ILE A 8 0.75 7.21 -8.90
CA ILE A 8 0.67 5.90 -9.56
C ILE A 8 1.33 4.88 -8.64
N VAL A 9 0.59 3.84 -8.30
CA VAL A 9 1.09 2.76 -7.44
C VAL A 9 1.23 1.49 -8.28
N PRO A 10 2.48 1.06 -8.59
CA PRO A 10 2.68 -0.24 -9.22
C PRO A 10 2.24 -1.33 -8.24
N LEU A 11 1.39 -2.22 -8.71
CA LEU A 11 0.89 -3.30 -7.86
C LEU A 11 1.82 -4.50 -7.94
N SER A 12 2.14 -5.10 -6.78
CA SER A 12 2.83 -6.37 -6.74
C SER A 12 1.96 -7.48 -7.31
N SER A 13 2.57 -8.57 -7.75
CA SER A 13 1.82 -9.76 -8.21
C SER A 13 0.85 -10.24 -7.15
N ARG A 14 1.26 -10.21 -5.89
CA ARG A 14 0.42 -10.62 -4.76
C ARG A 14 -0.79 -9.71 -4.58
N ALA A 15 -0.61 -8.39 -4.70
CA ALA A 15 -1.70 -7.44 -4.63
C ALA A 15 -2.71 -7.68 -5.77
N ILE A 16 -2.22 -7.95 -6.97
CA ILE A 16 -3.07 -8.27 -8.13
C ILE A 16 -3.89 -9.53 -7.86
N GLU A 17 -3.29 -10.58 -7.30
CA GLU A 17 -3.99 -11.82 -6.92
C GLU A 17 -5.15 -11.54 -5.96
N ILE A 18 -4.90 -10.71 -4.94
CA ILE A 18 -5.93 -10.34 -3.96
C ILE A 18 -7.09 -9.58 -4.64
N LEU A 19 -6.76 -8.64 -5.54
CA LEU A 19 -7.78 -7.89 -6.28
C LEU A 19 -8.58 -8.79 -7.22
N GLU A 20 -7.94 -9.79 -7.84
CA GLU A 20 -8.63 -10.77 -8.68
C GLU A 20 -9.61 -11.63 -7.87
N VAL A 21 -9.28 -11.97 -6.63
CA VAL A 21 -10.20 -12.65 -5.70
C VAL A 21 -11.42 -11.78 -5.40
N MET A 22 -11.23 -10.47 -5.25
CA MET A 22 -12.32 -9.53 -4.96
C MET A 22 -13.21 -9.24 -6.17
N LYS A 23 -12.68 -9.38 -7.38
CA LYS A 23 -13.38 -8.99 -8.61
C LYS A 23 -14.78 -9.60 -8.74
N PRO A 24 -15.00 -10.92 -8.61
CA PRO A 24 -16.34 -11.48 -8.70
C PRO A 24 -17.27 -11.04 -7.58
N ILE A 25 -16.71 -10.60 -6.45
CA ILE A 25 -17.49 -10.18 -5.28
C ILE A 25 -18.00 -8.75 -5.43
N SER A 26 -17.16 -7.84 -5.96
CA SER A 26 -17.44 -6.40 -5.94
C SER A 26 -17.37 -5.71 -7.31
N VAL A 27 -17.22 -6.44 -8.41
CA VAL A 27 -17.08 -5.83 -9.75
C VAL A 27 -18.29 -4.97 -10.14
N HIS A 28 -19.47 -5.30 -9.64
CA HIS A 28 -20.73 -4.56 -9.88
C HIS A 28 -20.90 -3.36 -8.93
N ARG A 29 -19.94 -3.13 -8.05
CA ARG A 29 -19.95 -2.02 -7.10
C ARG A 29 -18.96 -0.95 -7.54
N GLU A 30 -19.16 0.24 -7.03
CA GLU A 30 -18.27 1.37 -7.29
C GLU A 30 -16.90 1.21 -6.58
N HIS A 31 -16.88 0.54 -5.43
CA HIS A 31 -15.67 0.32 -4.65
C HIS A 31 -15.26 -1.14 -4.64
N VAL A 32 -13.96 -1.40 -4.65
CA VAL A 32 -13.40 -2.76 -4.51
C VAL A 32 -13.78 -3.34 -3.14
N PHE A 33 -13.71 -2.51 -2.10
CA PHE A 33 -14.09 -2.86 -0.74
C PHE A 33 -15.25 -1.96 -0.30
N PRO A 34 -16.49 -2.32 -0.65
CA PRO A 34 -17.65 -1.50 -0.28
C PRO A 34 -17.99 -1.64 1.20
N SER A 35 -18.65 -0.60 1.73
CA SER A 35 -19.18 -0.65 3.09
C SER A 35 -20.27 -1.71 3.21
N ARG A 36 -20.26 -2.44 4.31
CA ARG A 36 -21.29 -3.44 4.60
C ARG A 36 -22.68 -2.81 4.78
N ASN A 37 -22.71 -1.64 5.39
CA ASN A 37 -23.96 -0.95 5.69
C ASN A 37 -24.53 -0.20 4.50
N ASP A 38 -23.66 0.36 3.66
CA ASP A 38 -24.05 1.08 2.44
C ASP A 38 -23.06 0.75 1.32
N PRO A 39 -23.43 -0.17 0.40
CA PRO A 39 -22.53 -0.60 -0.66
C PRO A 39 -22.11 0.50 -1.65
N LYS A 40 -22.77 1.65 -1.62
CA LYS A 40 -22.38 2.83 -2.43
C LYS A 40 -21.20 3.58 -1.84
N GLN A 41 -20.89 3.30 -0.58
CA GLN A 41 -19.76 3.91 0.13
C GLN A 41 -18.60 2.93 0.24
N ALA A 42 -17.41 3.46 0.36
CA ALA A 42 -16.23 2.66 0.64
C ALA A 42 -16.26 2.09 2.06
N MET A 43 -15.58 0.97 2.27
CA MET A 43 -15.36 0.39 3.58
C MET A 43 -14.79 1.44 4.54
N ASN A 44 -15.24 1.42 5.79
CA ASN A 44 -14.76 2.35 6.81
C ASN A 44 -13.24 2.19 7.01
N SER A 45 -12.54 3.31 7.13
CA SER A 45 -11.07 3.33 7.30
C SER A 45 -10.59 2.59 8.55
N GLN A 46 -11.45 2.42 9.56
CA GLN A 46 -11.10 1.70 10.79
C GLN A 46 -11.34 0.19 10.70
N THR A 47 -11.88 -0.30 9.59
CA THR A 47 -12.17 -1.74 9.42
C THR A 47 -10.91 -2.59 9.51
N ALA A 48 -9.80 -2.14 8.92
CA ALA A 48 -8.52 -2.85 8.99
C ALA A 48 -8.01 -2.94 10.43
N ASN A 49 -8.11 -1.85 11.20
CA ASN A 49 -7.72 -1.85 12.61
C ASN A 49 -8.58 -2.78 13.45
N ALA A 50 -9.88 -2.82 13.19
CA ALA A 50 -10.80 -3.75 13.86
C ALA A 50 -10.42 -5.21 13.56
N ALA A 51 -10.05 -5.51 12.32
CA ALA A 51 -9.59 -6.84 11.93
C ALA A 51 -8.29 -7.22 12.66
N LEU A 52 -7.34 -6.30 12.76
CA LEU A 52 -6.08 -6.53 13.47
C LEU A 52 -6.33 -6.81 14.97
N LYS A 53 -7.23 -6.08 15.59
CA LYS A 53 -7.63 -6.35 16.99
C LYS A 53 -8.22 -7.74 17.15
N ARG A 54 -9.08 -8.14 16.22
CA ARG A 54 -9.77 -9.44 16.24
C ARG A 54 -8.80 -10.62 16.21
N ILE A 55 -7.69 -10.48 15.49
CA ILE A 55 -6.68 -11.53 15.37
C ILE A 55 -5.55 -11.41 16.39
N GLY A 56 -5.68 -10.54 17.40
CA GLY A 56 -4.78 -10.47 18.54
C GLY A 56 -3.73 -9.37 18.50
N TYR A 57 -3.80 -8.44 17.57
CA TYR A 57 -2.83 -7.35 17.46
C TYR A 57 -3.29 -6.04 18.12
N GLY A 58 -4.40 -6.05 18.85
CA GLY A 58 -4.86 -4.87 19.58
C GLY A 58 -3.77 -4.34 20.51
N GLY A 59 -3.46 -3.03 20.40
CA GLY A 59 -2.39 -2.39 21.17
C GLY A 59 -0.97 -2.69 20.68
N ARG A 60 -0.81 -3.52 19.65
CA ARG A 60 0.50 -3.93 19.11
C ARG A 60 0.75 -3.44 17.68
N LEU A 61 -0.29 -3.40 16.86
CA LEU A 61 -0.19 -3.01 15.46
C LEU A 61 -1.47 -2.33 15.02
N VAL A 62 -1.33 -1.20 14.34
CA VAL A 62 -2.41 -0.53 13.62
C VAL A 62 -2.07 -0.56 12.13
N ALA A 63 -3.10 -0.43 11.28
CA ALA A 63 -2.94 -0.52 9.82
C ALA A 63 -1.87 0.46 9.29
N HIS A 64 -1.85 1.69 9.78
CA HIS A 64 -0.87 2.69 9.37
C HIS A 64 0.57 2.29 9.73
N GLY A 65 0.75 1.51 10.78
CA GLY A 65 2.06 0.98 11.20
C GLY A 65 2.70 0.05 10.18
N LEU A 66 1.91 -0.53 9.28
CA LEU A 66 2.42 -1.35 8.18
C LEU A 66 3.35 -0.57 7.25
N ARG A 67 3.12 0.73 7.10
CA ARG A 67 4.01 1.62 6.32
C ARG A 67 5.40 1.70 6.95
N SER A 68 5.46 1.85 8.27
CA SER A 68 6.74 1.90 8.99
C SER A 68 7.49 0.59 8.91
N ILE A 69 6.79 -0.53 9.02
CA ILE A 69 7.37 -1.87 8.87
C ILE A 69 7.94 -2.03 7.45
N ALA A 70 7.20 -1.65 6.44
CA ALA A 70 7.66 -1.70 5.05
C ALA A 70 8.89 -0.82 4.84
N SER A 71 8.85 0.42 5.32
CA SER A 71 9.95 1.37 5.20
C SER A 71 11.23 0.81 5.83
N THR A 72 11.13 0.28 7.04
CA THR A 72 12.27 -0.32 7.75
C THR A 72 12.84 -1.51 6.98
N ALA A 73 11.99 -2.44 6.57
CA ALA A 73 12.41 -3.64 5.83
C ALA A 73 13.09 -3.28 4.50
N LEU A 74 12.53 -2.32 3.77
CA LEU A 74 13.08 -1.88 2.49
C LEU A 74 14.44 -1.19 2.66
N ASN A 75 14.58 -0.34 3.68
CA ASN A 75 15.86 0.31 3.99
C ASN A 75 16.91 -0.73 4.39
N GLU A 76 16.55 -1.68 5.23
CA GLU A 76 17.46 -2.75 5.67
C GLU A 76 17.87 -3.67 4.52
N SER A 77 17.02 -3.83 3.52
CA SER A 77 17.28 -4.67 2.35
C SER A 77 18.09 -3.96 1.26
N GLY A 78 18.46 -2.71 1.48
CA GLY A 78 19.35 -1.97 0.60
C GLY A 78 18.68 -1.25 -0.57
N PHE A 79 17.37 -1.11 -0.56
CA PHE A 79 16.69 -0.29 -1.57
C PHE A 79 17.07 1.18 -1.42
N ASN A 80 17.14 1.87 -2.55
CA ASN A 80 17.46 3.30 -2.57
C ASN A 80 16.42 4.10 -1.77
N ALA A 81 16.87 4.97 -0.87
CA ALA A 81 15.99 5.75 0.00
C ALA A 81 14.99 6.62 -0.78
N ASP A 82 15.41 7.22 -1.89
CA ASP A 82 14.53 8.05 -2.72
C ASP A 82 13.42 7.23 -3.36
N VAL A 83 13.71 5.99 -3.76
CA VAL A 83 12.71 5.06 -4.31
C VAL A 83 11.69 4.68 -3.24
N ILE A 84 12.15 4.41 -2.03
CA ILE A 84 11.27 4.09 -0.89
C ILE A 84 10.35 5.27 -0.58
N GLU A 85 10.89 6.48 -0.49
CA GLU A 85 10.10 7.68 -0.22
C GLU A 85 9.05 7.94 -1.32
N ALA A 86 9.43 7.72 -2.58
CA ALA A 86 8.51 7.85 -3.71
C ALA A 86 7.39 6.80 -3.65
N ALA A 87 7.72 5.56 -3.28
CA ALA A 87 6.74 4.47 -3.14
C ALA A 87 5.73 4.75 -2.03
N LEU A 88 6.20 5.35 -0.93
CA LEU A 88 5.34 5.70 0.21
C LEU A 88 4.60 7.04 0.01
N ALA A 89 4.81 7.71 -1.12
CA ALA A 89 4.24 9.01 -1.42
C ALA A 89 4.59 10.08 -0.37
N HIS A 90 5.78 9.97 0.23
CA HIS A 90 6.26 10.97 1.17
C HIS A 90 6.51 12.29 0.45
N SER A 91 6.13 13.40 1.09
CA SER A 91 6.32 14.73 0.52
C SER A 91 7.80 15.07 0.47
N ASP A 92 8.29 15.43 -0.72
CA ASP A 92 9.59 16.05 -0.88
C ASP A 92 9.38 17.57 -0.87
N LYS A 93 10.19 18.30 -0.11
CA LYS A 93 10.13 19.76 -0.04
C LYS A 93 10.54 20.42 -1.34
N ASN A 94 11.29 19.72 -2.18
CA ASN A 94 11.73 20.20 -3.49
C ASN A 94 10.79 19.68 -4.58
N GLU A 95 10.01 20.58 -5.18
CA GLU A 95 9.02 20.22 -6.20
C GLU A 95 9.64 19.63 -7.47
N VAL A 96 10.80 20.11 -7.86
CA VAL A 96 11.51 19.60 -9.04
C VAL A 96 11.99 18.18 -8.80
N ARG A 97 12.62 17.93 -7.66
CA ARG A 97 13.06 16.61 -7.25
C ARG A 97 11.89 15.64 -7.14
N ARG A 98 10.77 16.09 -6.61
CA ARG A 98 9.54 15.32 -6.46
C ARG A 98 8.98 14.87 -7.81
N ALA A 99 8.91 15.79 -8.77
CA ALA A 99 8.45 15.49 -10.12
C ALA A 99 9.38 14.50 -10.82
N TYR A 100 10.69 14.70 -10.69
CA TYR A 100 11.71 13.81 -11.21
C TYR A 100 11.58 12.40 -10.62
N ASN A 101 11.47 12.30 -9.29
CA ASN A 101 11.36 11.01 -8.60
C ASN A 101 10.12 10.23 -9.04
N ARG A 102 8.98 10.91 -9.21
CA ARG A 102 7.75 10.24 -9.63
C ARG A 102 7.84 9.67 -11.04
N SER A 103 8.44 10.40 -11.97
CA SER A 103 8.56 9.95 -13.36
C SER A 103 9.68 8.94 -13.55
N THR A 104 10.79 9.09 -12.83
CA THR A 104 12.01 8.30 -13.05
C THR A 104 12.01 6.98 -12.32
N TYR A 105 11.33 6.91 -11.17
CA TYR A 105 11.41 5.74 -10.30
C TYR A 105 10.25 4.75 -10.46
N LEU A 106 9.39 4.91 -11.46
CA LEU A 106 8.22 4.03 -11.61
C LEU A 106 8.63 2.55 -11.72
N GLU A 107 9.61 2.23 -12.57
CA GLU A 107 10.07 0.84 -12.73
C GLU A 107 10.79 0.32 -11.49
N LYS A 108 11.59 1.16 -10.86
CA LYS A 108 12.25 0.79 -9.59
C LYS A 108 11.25 0.57 -8.47
N ARG A 109 10.17 1.36 -8.43
CA ARG A 109 9.07 1.15 -7.49
C ARG A 109 8.30 -0.13 -7.78
N ARG A 110 8.19 -0.52 -9.05
CA ARG A 110 7.58 -1.80 -9.43
C ARG A 110 8.38 -2.98 -8.87
N GLU A 111 9.70 -2.95 -9.00
CA GLU A 111 10.59 -3.95 -8.42
C GLU A 111 10.47 -4.00 -6.89
N LEU A 112 10.47 -2.83 -6.28
CA LEU A 112 10.33 -2.68 -4.82
C LEU A 112 9.00 -3.28 -4.34
N MET A 113 7.90 -2.96 -5.00
CA MET A 113 6.58 -3.46 -4.62
C MET A 113 6.48 -4.98 -4.79
N ASN A 114 7.06 -5.53 -5.85
CA ASN A 114 7.10 -6.99 -6.03
C ASN A 114 7.95 -7.67 -4.97
N TRP A 115 9.09 -7.10 -4.62
CA TRP A 115 9.92 -7.61 -3.53
C TRP A 115 9.16 -7.62 -2.21
N TRP A 116 8.49 -6.52 -1.90
CA TRP A 116 7.68 -6.39 -0.68
C TRP A 116 6.53 -7.40 -0.66
N GLY A 117 5.85 -7.58 -1.78
CA GLY A 117 4.77 -8.55 -1.92
C GLY A 117 5.21 -9.98 -1.62
N VAL A 118 6.42 -10.35 -2.01
CA VAL A 118 7.02 -11.65 -1.68
C VAL A 118 7.42 -11.70 -0.21
N ALA A 119 8.02 -10.63 0.31
CA ALA A 119 8.53 -10.58 1.67
C ALA A 119 7.43 -10.72 2.73
N VAL A 120 6.24 -10.13 2.49
CA VAL A 120 5.11 -10.22 3.42
C VAL A 120 4.35 -11.54 3.31
N TYR A 121 4.56 -12.27 2.24
CA TYR A 121 3.94 -13.57 2.01
C TYR A 121 5.02 -14.64 1.92
N LYS A 122 5.52 -15.08 3.06
CA LYS A 122 6.35 -16.28 3.11
C LYS A 122 5.42 -17.44 3.44
N PRO A 123 5.28 -18.43 2.55
CA PRO A 123 4.62 -19.67 2.93
C PRO A 123 5.41 -20.28 4.09
N GLU A 124 4.71 -20.73 5.10
CA GLU A 124 5.35 -21.54 6.14
C GLU A 124 5.89 -22.82 5.49
N ASP A 125 7.15 -23.06 5.73
CA ASP A 125 7.78 -24.32 5.30
C ASP A 125 7.17 -25.51 6.05
#